data_7b43e2aa8a36272d3240c2c525679c81
#
_entry.id   7b43e2aa8a36272d3240c2c525679c81
#
_cell.length_a   1.000
_cell.length_b   1.000
_cell.length_c   1.000
_cell.angle_alpha   90.00
_cell.angle_beta   90.00
_cell.angle_gamma   90.00
#
_symmetry.space_group_name_H-M   'P 1'
#
loop_
_entity.id
_entity.type
_entity.pdbx_description
1 polymer ?
#
loop_
_entity_poly.entity_id
_entity_poly.type
_entity_poly.pdbx_seq_one_letter_code
_entity_poly.pdbx_strand_id
1 'polypeptide(L)'
;ARGEWKEMIDQKGLVIRHWAQRKTTTERIKTVDTLAPDDYYDLVFVVVQAGQLPDVLPVLKANKSQYFVFVGNNPQAKQVLEFMQRPADKIAFGFQGTAGRREHDHVVSVYASAGMTVGGATTPLSGTFRTRLKTAFDGAKYKLTFYGDMDEWLKCHIAFVLPACYVCYACNGDLHRATKQQRGAILDAAYEACLMLKDAGIPVNDANNTDNFQPGTSARRKMEAMVFTMTKTPLGRLCVSDHAMHAVSEMKYLDEAFDALRRQTGTAMPMWEKLRNEMPSWDSLQQNRKAAK
;
A
#
# COMPACT_ATOMS: atom_id res chain seq x y z
N ALA A 1 12.50 5.19 -15.03
CA ALA A 1 12.74 3.74 -15.24
C ALA A 1 14.24 3.50 -15.39
N ARG A 2 14.72 2.24 -15.22
CA ARG A 2 16.14 1.89 -15.34
C ARG A 2 16.30 0.52 -16.05
N GLY A 3 17.49 0.32 -16.66
CA GLY A 3 17.87 -0.94 -17.31
C GLY A 3 16.89 -1.38 -18.40
N GLU A 4 16.81 -2.68 -18.64
CA GLU A 4 15.97 -3.27 -19.68
C GLU A 4 14.51 -2.79 -19.68
N TRP A 5 13.96 -2.52 -18.49
CA TRP A 5 12.59 -2.01 -18.38
C TRP A 5 12.44 -0.59 -18.97
N LYS A 6 13.44 0.27 -18.79
CA LYS A 6 13.46 1.58 -19.43
C LYS A 6 13.59 1.45 -20.94
N GLU A 7 14.54 0.65 -21.40
CA GLU A 7 14.79 0.42 -22.84
C GLU A 7 13.51 -0.09 -23.53
N MET A 8 12.83 -1.04 -22.89
CA MET A 8 11.58 -1.56 -23.41
C MET A 8 10.48 -0.50 -23.50
N ILE A 9 10.31 0.35 -22.46
CA ILE A 9 9.33 1.44 -22.48
C ILE A 9 9.68 2.46 -23.57
N ASP A 10 10.94 2.81 -23.72
CA ASP A 10 11.40 3.77 -24.74
C ASP A 10 11.15 3.25 -26.16
N GLN A 11 11.32 1.95 -26.39
CA GLN A 11 11.11 1.32 -27.70
C GLN A 11 9.64 1.07 -28.00
N LYS A 12 8.90 0.45 -27.07
CA LYS A 12 7.54 -0.07 -27.30
C LYS A 12 6.44 0.77 -26.65
N GLY A 13 6.78 1.66 -25.70
CA GLY A 13 5.82 2.31 -24.80
C GLY A 13 5.52 1.47 -23.57
N LEU A 14 4.77 2.06 -22.64
CA LEU A 14 4.28 1.35 -21.44
C LEU A 14 3.07 0.50 -21.83
N VAL A 15 3.25 -0.80 -21.86
CA VAL A 15 2.19 -1.77 -22.18
C VAL A 15 1.48 -2.19 -20.90
N ILE A 16 0.15 -2.02 -20.86
CA ILE A 16 -0.70 -2.38 -19.72
C ILE A 16 -1.78 -3.35 -20.18
N ARG A 17 -1.77 -4.56 -19.61
CA ARG A 17 -2.81 -5.56 -19.79
C ARG A 17 -3.84 -5.42 -18.66
N HIS A 18 -5.03 -4.94 -19.01
CA HIS A 18 -6.16 -4.78 -18.09
C HIS A 18 -6.90 -6.11 -17.94
N TRP A 19 -6.64 -6.82 -16.83
CA TRP A 19 -7.12 -8.20 -16.66
C TRP A 19 -8.64 -8.32 -16.69
N ALA A 20 -9.35 -7.51 -15.90
CA ALA A 20 -10.81 -7.57 -15.80
C ALA A 20 -11.51 -7.08 -17.08
N GLN A 21 -10.93 -6.07 -17.75
CA GLN A 21 -11.47 -5.48 -18.98
C GLN A 21 -11.08 -6.25 -20.25
N ARG A 22 -10.20 -7.27 -20.13
CA ARG A 22 -9.70 -8.10 -21.24
C ARG A 22 -9.15 -7.27 -22.41
N LYS A 23 -8.46 -6.17 -22.11
CA LYS A 23 -7.85 -5.30 -23.12
C LYS A 23 -6.40 -5.00 -22.78
N THR A 24 -5.64 -4.61 -23.80
CA THR A 24 -4.27 -4.09 -23.65
C THR A 24 -4.23 -2.67 -24.17
N THR A 25 -3.54 -1.79 -23.45
CA THR A 25 -3.25 -0.42 -23.89
C THR A 25 -1.74 -0.23 -23.93
N THR A 26 -1.30 0.67 -24.79
CA THR A 26 0.12 1.05 -24.90
C THR A 26 0.19 2.57 -24.94
N GLU A 27 0.98 3.12 -24.01
CA GLU A 27 1.13 4.56 -23.87
C GLU A 27 2.59 4.97 -24.10
N ARG A 28 2.81 5.97 -24.94
CA ARG A 28 4.12 6.58 -25.12
C ARG A 28 4.36 7.57 -23.99
N ILE A 29 5.30 7.26 -23.12
CA ILE A 29 5.67 8.11 -21.99
C ILE A 29 7.17 8.46 -22.09
N LYS A 30 7.52 9.67 -21.68
CA LYS A 30 8.93 10.06 -21.55
C LYS A 30 9.51 9.39 -20.32
N THR A 31 10.65 8.73 -20.47
CA THR A 31 11.39 8.14 -19.36
C THR A 31 12.67 8.93 -19.08
N VAL A 32 13.08 8.97 -17.83
CA VAL A 32 14.37 9.52 -17.38
C VAL A 32 15.00 8.54 -16.40
N ASP A 33 16.31 8.57 -16.27
CA ASP A 33 17.07 7.71 -15.35
C ASP A 33 17.13 8.31 -13.96
N THR A 34 17.19 9.62 -13.88
CA THR A 34 17.33 10.39 -12.63
C THR A 34 16.34 11.55 -12.62
N LEU A 35 15.98 11.99 -11.43
CA LEU A 35 15.32 13.26 -11.19
C LEU A 35 16.40 14.29 -10.82
N ALA A 36 16.71 15.21 -11.73
CA ALA A 36 17.71 16.24 -11.46
C ALA A 36 17.17 17.28 -10.44
N PRO A 37 18.04 17.93 -9.64
CA PRO A 37 17.59 18.93 -8.67
C PRO A 37 16.84 20.11 -9.29
N ASP A 38 17.17 20.48 -10.53
CA ASP A 38 16.58 21.59 -11.28
C ASP A 38 15.41 21.18 -12.19
N ASP A 39 15.11 19.89 -12.30
CA ASP A 39 13.86 19.45 -12.93
C ASP A 39 12.66 20.03 -12.18
N TYR A 40 11.66 20.49 -12.95
CA TYR A 40 10.43 21.04 -12.38
C TYR A 40 9.20 20.35 -12.96
N TYR A 41 8.36 19.85 -12.06
CA TYR A 41 7.07 19.24 -12.38
C TYR A 41 5.98 19.89 -11.53
N ASP A 42 4.80 20.09 -12.11
CA ASP A 42 3.63 20.62 -11.40
C ASP A 42 3.16 19.68 -10.27
N LEU A 43 3.39 18.37 -10.44
CA LEU A 43 3.00 17.34 -9.50
C LEU A 43 3.92 16.11 -9.68
N VAL A 44 4.50 15.64 -8.58
CA VAL A 44 5.38 14.45 -8.56
C VAL A 44 4.69 13.32 -7.78
N PHE A 45 4.37 12.23 -8.45
CA PHE A 45 3.93 11.00 -7.80
C PHE A 45 5.12 10.12 -7.47
N VAL A 46 5.30 9.84 -6.18
CA VAL A 46 6.37 8.98 -5.65
C VAL A 46 5.76 7.60 -5.37
N VAL A 47 5.96 6.67 -6.29
CA VAL A 47 5.36 5.32 -6.23
C VAL A 47 6.48 4.30 -6.06
N VAL A 48 6.88 4.08 -4.82
CA VAL A 48 7.92 3.13 -4.40
C VAL A 48 7.45 2.34 -3.19
N GLN A 49 8.06 1.19 -2.92
CA GLN A 49 7.80 0.46 -1.68
C GLN A 49 8.29 1.27 -0.46
N ALA A 50 7.60 1.14 0.67
CA ALA A 50 7.91 1.92 1.88
C ALA A 50 9.40 1.82 2.29
N GLY A 51 9.98 0.62 2.23
CA GLY A 51 11.40 0.40 2.54
C GLY A 51 12.40 1.05 1.57
N GLN A 52 11.94 1.57 0.43
CA GLN A 52 12.78 2.29 -0.54
C GLN A 52 12.73 3.82 -0.36
N LEU A 53 11.80 4.32 0.47
CA LEU A 53 11.66 5.75 0.71
C LEU A 53 12.94 6.40 1.22
N PRO A 54 13.69 5.84 2.19
CA PRO A 54 14.93 6.43 2.67
C PRO A 54 15.94 6.74 1.57
N ASP A 55 16.01 5.89 0.54
CA ASP A 55 16.98 6.05 -0.56
C ASP A 55 16.57 7.17 -1.53
N VAL A 56 15.28 7.43 -1.71
CA VAL A 56 14.78 8.42 -2.68
C VAL A 56 14.48 9.78 -2.06
N LEU A 57 14.19 9.83 -0.77
CA LEU A 57 13.86 11.08 -0.06
C LEU A 57 14.90 12.19 -0.21
N PRO A 58 16.24 11.95 -0.15
CA PRO A 58 17.24 13.00 -0.36
C PRO A 58 17.15 13.64 -1.76
N VAL A 59 16.91 12.83 -2.81
CA VAL A 59 16.74 13.29 -4.18
C VAL A 59 15.47 14.14 -4.32
N LEU A 60 14.36 13.68 -3.73
CA LEU A 60 13.09 14.40 -3.76
C LEU A 60 13.17 15.72 -2.98
N LYS A 61 13.88 15.74 -1.86
CA LYS A 61 14.09 16.95 -1.06
C LYS A 61 14.87 18.01 -1.81
N ALA A 62 15.90 17.61 -2.58
CA ALA A 62 16.75 18.51 -3.36
C ALA A 62 16.05 19.05 -4.62
N ASN A 63 15.02 18.39 -5.12
CA ASN A 63 14.34 18.76 -6.36
C ASN A 63 13.49 20.03 -6.21
N LYS A 64 13.40 20.85 -7.25
CA LYS A 64 12.68 22.15 -7.26
C LYS A 64 11.15 22.03 -7.30
N SER A 65 10.60 20.88 -7.69
CA SER A 65 9.14 20.68 -7.73
C SER A 65 8.51 20.97 -6.36
N GLN A 66 7.29 21.46 -6.36
CA GLN A 66 6.64 21.94 -5.14
C GLN A 66 5.66 20.93 -4.53
N TYR A 67 5.00 20.10 -5.34
CA TYR A 67 3.92 19.24 -4.91
C TYR A 67 4.30 17.78 -5.10
N PHE A 68 4.25 17.01 -4.00
CA PHE A 68 4.59 15.58 -4.00
C PHE A 68 3.43 14.76 -3.46
N VAL A 69 3.17 13.62 -4.09
CA VAL A 69 2.19 12.63 -3.64
C VAL A 69 2.91 11.30 -3.45
N PHE A 70 3.07 10.88 -2.20
CA PHE A 70 3.63 9.58 -1.85
C PHE A 70 2.55 8.53 -1.89
N VAL A 71 2.65 7.57 -2.81
CA VAL A 71 1.60 6.56 -3.06
C VAL A 71 2.09 5.17 -2.71
N GLY A 72 1.38 4.50 -1.81
CA GLY A 72 1.66 3.15 -1.35
C GLY A 72 1.52 3.02 0.16
N ASN A 73 1.86 1.85 0.70
CA ASN A 73 1.92 1.66 2.13
C ASN A 73 3.00 2.56 2.74
N ASN A 74 2.65 3.31 3.75
CA ASN A 74 3.60 4.16 4.47
C ASN A 74 3.24 4.23 5.95
N PRO A 75 3.95 3.49 6.83
CA PRO A 75 3.71 3.53 8.26
C PRO A 75 4.29 4.78 8.94
N GLN A 76 5.04 5.60 8.20
CA GLN A 76 5.83 6.73 8.69
C GLN A 76 5.57 8.02 7.91
N ALA A 77 4.30 8.31 7.57
CA ALA A 77 3.95 9.49 6.76
C ALA A 77 4.38 10.81 7.43
N LYS A 78 4.27 10.92 8.77
CA LYS A 78 4.75 12.08 9.53
C LYS A 78 6.26 12.28 9.40
N GLN A 79 7.05 11.21 9.53
CA GLN A 79 8.51 11.27 9.41
C GLN A 79 8.95 11.65 8.00
N VAL A 80 8.23 11.18 6.97
CA VAL A 80 8.47 11.61 5.59
C VAL A 80 8.20 13.11 5.43
N LEU A 81 7.10 13.61 5.98
CA LEU A 81 6.78 15.05 5.96
C LEU A 81 7.88 15.88 6.62
N GLU A 82 8.33 15.46 7.81
CA GLU A 82 9.41 16.11 8.56
C GLU A 82 10.72 16.10 7.78
N PHE A 83 11.10 14.98 7.19
CA PHE A 83 12.32 14.86 6.39
C PHE A 83 12.32 15.79 5.17
N MET A 84 11.19 15.87 4.49
CA MET A 84 11.05 16.71 3.29
C MET A 84 11.23 18.20 3.58
N GLN A 85 10.97 18.65 4.80
CA GLN A 85 11.11 20.07 5.22
C GLN A 85 10.39 21.04 4.28
N ARG A 86 9.22 20.64 3.77
CA ARG A 86 8.37 21.45 2.91
C ARG A 86 7.08 21.79 3.65
N PRO A 87 6.36 22.85 3.26
CA PRO A 87 5.05 23.12 3.81
C PRO A 87 4.12 21.89 3.71
N ALA A 88 3.39 21.58 4.77
CA ALA A 88 2.52 20.41 4.83
C ALA A 88 1.45 20.40 3.72
N ASP A 89 1.03 21.59 3.26
CA ASP A 89 0.09 21.76 2.15
C ASP A 89 0.70 21.49 0.76
N LYS A 90 1.98 21.11 0.69
CA LYS A 90 2.70 20.70 -0.54
C LYS A 90 2.96 19.20 -0.61
N ILE A 91 2.67 18.45 0.46
CA ILE A 91 2.92 17.01 0.57
C ILE A 91 1.61 16.28 0.78
N ALA A 92 1.33 15.32 -0.06
CA ALA A 92 0.20 14.41 0.06
C ALA A 92 0.67 12.96 0.20
N PHE A 93 -0.17 12.16 0.83
CA PHE A 93 -0.03 10.71 0.90
C PHE A 93 -1.26 10.07 0.28
N GLY A 94 -1.08 8.96 -0.43
CA GLY A 94 -2.17 8.29 -1.11
C GLY A 94 -2.01 6.79 -1.12
N PHE A 95 -3.15 6.10 -1.24
CA PHE A 95 -3.19 4.67 -1.45
C PHE A 95 -4.14 4.36 -2.60
N GLN A 96 -3.62 3.65 -3.62
CA GLN A 96 -4.41 3.30 -4.79
C GLN A 96 -5.17 1.99 -4.59
N GLY A 97 -6.44 1.97 -4.97
CA GLY A 97 -7.32 0.81 -4.92
C GLY A 97 -7.16 -0.13 -6.13
N THR A 98 -5.94 -0.27 -6.65
CA THR A 98 -5.63 -1.15 -7.78
C THR A 98 -4.56 -2.15 -7.39
N ALA A 99 -4.61 -3.32 -7.99
CA ALA A 99 -3.59 -4.34 -7.83
C ALA A 99 -2.96 -4.67 -9.19
N GLY A 100 -1.84 -5.36 -9.17
CA GLY A 100 -1.17 -5.79 -10.38
C GLY A 100 0.25 -6.24 -10.14
N ARG A 101 0.87 -6.66 -11.22
CA ARG A 101 2.27 -7.08 -11.22
C ARG A 101 2.95 -6.66 -12.52
N ARG A 102 4.24 -6.48 -12.44
CA ARG A 102 5.08 -6.33 -13.60
C ARG A 102 5.47 -7.72 -14.12
N GLU A 103 5.19 -7.98 -15.36
CA GLU A 103 5.73 -9.12 -16.13
C GLU A 103 6.91 -8.67 -17.00
N HIS A 104 7.49 -9.58 -17.76
CA HIS A 104 8.73 -9.28 -18.51
C HIS A 104 8.60 -8.05 -19.40
N ASP A 105 7.50 -7.93 -20.17
CA ASP A 105 7.33 -6.92 -21.21
C ASP A 105 6.07 -6.04 -21.03
N HIS A 106 5.32 -6.24 -19.93
CA HIS A 106 4.12 -5.46 -19.67
C HIS A 106 3.74 -5.44 -18.18
N VAL A 107 2.79 -4.58 -17.85
CA VAL A 107 2.13 -4.54 -16.53
C VAL A 107 0.77 -5.21 -16.63
N VAL A 108 0.50 -6.18 -15.78
CA VAL A 108 -0.87 -6.68 -15.56
C VAL A 108 -1.53 -5.82 -14.50
N SER A 109 -2.61 -5.15 -14.87
CA SER A 109 -3.39 -4.30 -13.97
C SER A 109 -4.73 -4.95 -13.64
N VAL A 110 -5.07 -5.00 -12.37
CA VAL A 110 -6.31 -5.58 -11.84
C VAL A 110 -7.04 -4.54 -11.02
N TYR A 111 -8.22 -4.15 -11.49
CA TYR A 111 -9.10 -3.22 -10.76
C TYR A 111 -10.56 -3.44 -11.15
N ALA A 112 -11.45 -3.29 -10.19
CA ALA A 112 -12.89 -3.20 -10.45
C ALA A 112 -13.29 -1.73 -10.67
N SER A 113 -12.73 -0.81 -9.86
CA SER A 113 -12.88 0.63 -10.01
C SER A 113 -11.53 1.27 -9.67
N ALA A 114 -10.93 1.95 -10.65
CA ALA A 114 -9.66 2.64 -10.42
C ALA A 114 -9.87 3.88 -9.55
N GLY A 115 -9.01 4.05 -8.55
CA GLY A 115 -9.09 5.21 -7.67
C GLY A 115 -7.99 5.24 -6.62
N MET A 116 -7.91 6.36 -5.92
CA MET A 116 -6.94 6.60 -4.85
C MET A 116 -7.62 7.34 -3.69
N THR A 117 -7.39 6.86 -2.46
CA THR A 117 -7.61 7.67 -1.26
C THR A 117 -6.38 8.53 -1.06
N VAL A 118 -6.53 9.84 -0.87
CA VAL A 118 -5.43 10.79 -0.83
C VAL A 118 -5.71 11.94 0.15
N GLY A 119 -4.70 12.37 0.88
CA GLY A 119 -4.80 13.45 1.84
C GLY A 119 -3.45 13.93 2.35
N GLY A 120 -3.44 14.89 3.24
CA GLY A 120 -2.24 15.27 4.00
C GLY A 120 -1.90 14.23 5.08
N ALA A 121 -0.72 14.32 5.68
CA ALA A 121 -0.31 13.38 6.72
C ALA A 121 -1.23 13.44 7.94
N THR A 122 -1.54 14.66 8.42
CA THR A 122 -2.32 14.88 9.65
C THR A 122 -3.39 15.96 9.49
N THR A 123 -3.41 16.62 8.35
CA THR A 123 -4.33 17.72 8.06
C THR A 123 -4.88 17.58 6.64
N PRO A 124 -6.11 18.04 6.39
CA PRO A 124 -6.66 18.01 5.03
C PRO A 124 -5.80 18.79 4.04
N LEU A 125 -5.75 18.32 2.79
CA LEU A 125 -5.08 19.04 1.71
C LEU A 125 -5.73 20.39 1.44
N SER A 126 -4.89 21.38 1.09
CA SER A 126 -5.36 22.70 0.64
C SER A 126 -6.23 22.61 -0.61
N GLY A 127 -7.10 23.59 -0.82
CA GLY A 127 -7.92 23.69 -2.02
C GLY A 127 -7.09 23.68 -3.31
N THR A 128 -5.95 24.36 -3.29
CA THR A 128 -5.00 24.41 -4.43
C THR A 128 -4.45 23.03 -4.76
N PHE A 129 -4.03 22.25 -3.76
CA PHE A 129 -3.52 20.89 -4.00
C PHE A 129 -4.61 19.96 -4.53
N ARG A 130 -5.81 20.02 -3.93
CA ARG A 130 -6.97 19.24 -4.39
C ARG A 130 -7.33 19.56 -5.84
N THR A 131 -7.27 20.82 -6.24
CA THR A 131 -7.50 21.24 -7.63
C THR A 131 -6.42 20.67 -8.56
N ARG A 132 -5.13 20.76 -8.20
CA ARG A 132 -4.04 20.16 -8.99
C ARG A 132 -4.23 18.65 -9.19
N LEU A 133 -4.59 17.92 -8.13
CA LEU A 133 -4.88 16.50 -8.24
C LEU A 133 -6.06 16.23 -9.17
N LYS A 134 -7.16 16.98 -9.05
CA LYS A 134 -8.31 16.83 -9.94
C LYS A 134 -7.93 17.08 -11.40
N THR A 135 -7.16 18.15 -11.67
CA THR A 135 -6.67 18.48 -13.02
C THR A 135 -5.76 17.38 -13.58
N ALA A 136 -4.89 16.78 -12.75
CA ALA A 136 -4.02 15.70 -13.20
C ALA A 136 -4.76 14.43 -13.62
N PHE A 137 -5.98 14.22 -13.11
CA PHE A 137 -6.84 13.07 -13.44
C PHE A 137 -8.07 13.47 -14.26
N ASP A 138 -8.11 14.72 -14.77
CA ASP A 138 -9.23 15.16 -15.60
C ASP A 138 -9.35 14.31 -16.87
N GLY A 139 -10.58 13.97 -17.23
CA GLY A 139 -10.86 13.05 -18.34
C GLY A 139 -10.55 11.56 -18.06
N ALA A 140 -9.86 11.22 -16.98
CA ALA A 140 -9.62 9.83 -16.58
C ALA A 140 -10.78 9.26 -15.76
N LYS A 141 -11.14 8.00 -16.02
CA LYS A 141 -12.07 7.25 -15.15
C LYS A 141 -11.38 6.79 -13.88
N TYR A 142 -10.91 7.77 -13.08
CA TYR A 142 -10.15 7.55 -11.87
C TYR A 142 -10.74 8.33 -10.69
N LYS A 143 -11.17 7.62 -9.63
CA LYS A 143 -11.83 8.24 -8.49
C LYS A 143 -10.80 8.73 -7.47
N LEU A 144 -10.83 10.02 -7.12
CA LEU A 144 -10.10 10.59 -5.99
C LEU A 144 -11.03 10.68 -4.77
N THR A 145 -10.66 10.01 -3.69
CA THR A 145 -11.33 10.12 -2.39
C THR A 145 -10.41 10.89 -1.44
N PHE A 146 -10.83 12.08 -1.03
CA PHE A 146 -10.03 12.90 -0.13
C PHE A 146 -10.29 12.54 1.33
N TYR A 147 -9.19 12.32 2.08
CA TYR A 147 -9.23 11.97 3.50
C TYR A 147 -8.45 13.00 4.33
N GLY A 148 -8.83 13.19 5.60
CA GLY A 148 -8.27 14.25 6.45
C GLY A 148 -6.90 13.92 7.04
N ASP A 149 -6.69 12.67 7.45
CA ASP A 149 -5.47 12.19 8.10
C ASP A 149 -5.00 10.90 7.45
N MET A 150 -4.05 11.00 6.51
CA MET A 150 -3.52 9.82 5.81
C MET A 150 -2.49 9.06 6.64
N ASP A 151 -1.88 9.63 7.67
CA ASP A 151 -1.00 8.90 8.58
C ASP A 151 -1.79 7.87 9.38
N GLU A 152 -2.97 8.27 9.89
CA GLU A 152 -3.93 7.37 10.52
C GLU A 152 -4.42 6.30 9.53
N TRP A 153 -4.95 6.74 8.39
CA TRP A 153 -5.56 5.85 7.41
C TRP A 153 -4.60 4.74 6.94
N LEU A 154 -3.35 5.10 6.65
CA LEU A 154 -2.33 4.15 6.19
C LEU A 154 -1.96 3.14 7.27
N LYS A 155 -1.85 3.56 8.53
CA LYS A 155 -1.59 2.64 9.66
C LYS A 155 -2.76 1.69 9.89
N CYS A 156 -4.00 2.19 9.86
CA CYS A 156 -5.19 1.34 9.97
C CYS A 156 -5.30 0.36 8.79
N HIS A 157 -4.91 0.77 7.58
CA HIS A 157 -4.84 -0.13 6.43
C HIS A 157 -3.81 -1.24 6.64
N ILE A 158 -2.61 -0.91 7.09
CA ILE A 158 -1.53 -1.87 7.37
C ILE A 158 -1.94 -2.85 8.49
N ALA A 159 -2.67 -2.39 9.52
CA ALA A 159 -3.20 -3.23 10.59
C ALA A 159 -4.05 -4.41 10.08
N PHE A 160 -4.72 -4.26 8.94
CA PHE A 160 -5.45 -5.33 8.27
C PHE A 160 -4.60 -6.10 7.25
N VAL A 161 -3.74 -5.42 6.50
CA VAL A 161 -2.95 -6.02 5.43
C VAL A 161 -1.94 -7.04 5.96
N LEU A 162 -1.23 -6.72 7.05
CA LEU A 162 -0.20 -7.61 7.59
C LEU A 162 -0.75 -8.97 8.05
N PRO A 163 -1.83 -9.08 8.85
CA PRO A 163 -2.40 -10.37 9.20
C PRO A 163 -2.85 -11.19 7.99
N ALA A 164 -3.39 -10.54 6.95
CA ALA A 164 -3.75 -11.23 5.71
C ALA A 164 -2.53 -11.78 4.99
N CYS A 165 -1.40 -11.03 4.99
CA CYS A 165 -0.13 -11.49 4.43
C CYS A 165 0.48 -12.63 5.24
N TYR A 166 0.44 -12.60 6.58
CA TYR A 166 0.93 -13.71 7.41
C TYR A 166 0.21 -15.02 7.08
N VAL A 167 -1.12 -14.98 6.98
CA VAL A 167 -1.90 -16.16 6.58
C VAL A 167 -1.57 -16.57 5.14
N CYS A 168 -1.36 -15.63 4.23
CA CYS A 168 -0.93 -15.92 2.87
C CYS A 168 0.40 -16.69 2.85
N TYR A 169 1.39 -16.23 3.60
CA TYR A 169 2.70 -16.90 3.70
C TYR A 169 2.61 -18.27 4.38
N ALA A 170 1.81 -18.42 5.43
CA ALA A 170 1.54 -19.72 6.08
C ALA A 170 0.85 -20.70 5.13
N CYS A 171 0.09 -20.21 4.15
CA CYS A 171 -0.54 -20.99 3.08
C CYS A 171 0.34 -21.14 1.83
N ASN A 172 1.65 -20.94 1.92
CA ASN A 172 2.61 -21.00 0.79
C ASN A 172 2.22 -20.07 -0.38
N GLY A 173 1.74 -18.88 -0.10
CA GLY A 173 1.35 -17.87 -1.08
C GLY A 173 -0.04 -18.10 -1.71
N ASP A 174 -0.79 -19.07 -1.26
CA ASP A 174 -2.13 -19.37 -1.78
C ASP A 174 -3.22 -19.19 -0.71
N LEU A 175 -3.75 -17.98 -0.59
CA LEU A 175 -4.84 -17.66 0.35
C LEU A 175 -6.11 -18.50 0.14
N HIS A 176 -6.29 -19.15 -1.02
CA HIS A 176 -7.42 -20.04 -1.23
C HIS A 176 -7.42 -21.22 -0.27
N ARG A 177 -6.24 -21.62 0.21
CA ARG A 177 -6.06 -22.69 1.21
C ARG A 177 -6.43 -22.25 2.62
N ALA A 178 -6.59 -20.95 2.88
CA ALA A 178 -6.92 -20.45 4.21
C ALA A 178 -8.23 -21.07 4.74
N THR A 179 -8.14 -21.65 5.93
CA THR A 179 -9.27 -22.25 6.66
C THR A 179 -10.22 -21.16 7.16
N LYS A 180 -11.43 -21.56 7.60
CA LYS A 180 -12.37 -20.63 8.26
C LYS A 180 -11.74 -20.00 9.51
N GLN A 181 -11.00 -20.79 10.29
CA GLN A 181 -10.32 -20.31 11.49
C GLN A 181 -9.26 -19.27 11.17
N GLN A 182 -8.39 -19.51 10.16
CA GLN A 182 -7.38 -18.55 9.73
C GLN A 182 -8.00 -17.25 9.21
N ARG A 183 -9.12 -17.32 8.47
CA ARG A 183 -9.85 -16.11 8.04
C ARG A 183 -10.40 -15.29 9.22
N GLY A 184 -10.92 -15.96 10.26
CA GLY A 184 -11.32 -15.29 11.50
C GLY A 184 -10.13 -14.66 12.21
N ALA A 185 -9.02 -15.38 12.30
CA ALA A 185 -7.79 -14.92 12.94
C ALA A 185 -7.18 -13.66 12.29
N ILE A 186 -7.33 -13.47 10.96
CA ILE A 186 -6.96 -12.21 10.29
C ILE A 186 -7.69 -11.03 10.93
N LEU A 187 -8.99 -11.15 11.17
CA LEU A 187 -9.80 -10.07 11.72
C LEU A 187 -9.54 -9.87 13.22
N ASP A 188 -9.26 -10.95 13.96
CA ASP A 188 -8.90 -10.85 15.37
C ASP A 188 -7.55 -10.13 15.55
N ALA A 189 -6.55 -10.47 14.74
CA ALA A 189 -5.26 -9.79 14.74
C ALA A 189 -5.37 -8.32 14.29
N ALA A 190 -6.21 -8.02 13.30
CA ALA A 190 -6.49 -6.64 12.90
C ALA A 190 -7.17 -5.84 14.01
N TYR A 191 -8.06 -6.47 14.79
CA TYR A 191 -8.67 -5.85 15.97
C TYR A 191 -7.63 -5.49 17.03
N GLU A 192 -6.74 -6.43 17.38
CA GLU A 192 -5.63 -6.20 18.30
C GLU A 192 -4.72 -5.04 17.82
N ALA A 193 -4.41 -5.01 16.52
CA ALA A 193 -3.62 -3.93 15.93
C ALA A 193 -4.33 -2.56 16.01
N CYS A 194 -5.64 -2.50 15.82
CA CYS A 194 -6.41 -1.27 16.03
C CYS A 194 -6.39 -0.79 17.49
N LEU A 195 -6.43 -1.71 18.47
CA LEU A 195 -6.30 -1.37 19.88
C LEU A 195 -4.89 -0.82 20.16
N MET A 196 -3.85 -1.48 19.65
CA MET A 196 -2.46 -1.00 19.76
C MET A 196 -2.28 0.39 19.17
N LEU A 197 -2.88 0.69 18.00
CA LEU A 197 -2.84 2.03 17.42
C LEU A 197 -3.51 3.07 18.33
N LYS A 198 -4.63 2.74 18.96
CA LYS A 198 -5.28 3.62 19.96
C LYS A 198 -4.39 3.87 21.17
N ASP A 199 -3.74 2.83 21.70
CA ASP A 199 -2.80 2.94 22.82
C ASP A 199 -1.58 3.80 22.44
N ALA A 200 -1.18 3.78 21.15
CA ALA A 200 -0.15 4.68 20.60
C ALA A 200 -0.63 6.13 20.36
N GLY A 201 -1.87 6.47 20.74
CA GLY A 201 -2.45 7.78 20.52
C GLY A 201 -2.79 8.08 19.05
N ILE A 202 -2.87 7.06 18.21
CA ILE A 202 -3.25 7.19 16.80
C ILE A 202 -4.76 7.02 16.71
N PRO A 203 -5.51 7.99 16.18
CA PRO A 203 -6.95 7.85 15.98
C PRO A 203 -7.26 6.63 15.10
N VAL A 204 -8.33 5.90 15.40
CA VAL A 204 -8.81 4.79 14.56
C VAL A 204 -10.26 5.10 14.23
N ASN A 205 -10.44 5.90 13.19
CA ASN A 205 -11.75 6.46 12.80
C ASN A 205 -12.23 5.89 11.45
N ASP A 206 -13.51 5.98 11.22
CA ASP A 206 -14.29 5.84 9.98
C ASP A 206 -14.01 4.65 9.05
N ALA A 207 -13.02 4.70 8.17
CA ALA A 207 -12.88 3.73 7.08
C ALA A 207 -12.38 2.35 7.55
N ASN A 208 -11.60 2.30 8.64
CA ASN A 208 -11.02 1.09 9.23
C ASN A 208 -11.19 1.10 10.74
N ASN A 209 -12.36 1.52 11.24
CA ASN A 209 -12.58 1.63 12.67
C ASN A 209 -12.54 0.25 13.36
N THR A 210 -12.34 0.29 14.66
CA THR A 210 -12.27 -0.90 15.51
C THR A 210 -13.49 -1.80 15.32
N ASP A 211 -14.68 -1.23 15.09
CA ASP A 211 -15.94 -1.97 14.94
C ASP A 211 -15.93 -2.91 13.73
N ASN A 212 -15.17 -2.59 12.67
CA ASN A 212 -15.00 -3.45 11.51
C ASN A 212 -14.35 -4.80 11.88
N PHE A 213 -13.59 -4.84 12.96
CA PHE A 213 -12.85 -6.02 13.38
C PHE A 213 -13.36 -6.59 14.72
N GLN A 214 -14.11 -5.80 15.50
CA GLN A 214 -14.59 -6.21 16.82
C GLN A 214 -15.56 -7.39 16.71
N PRO A 215 -15.33 -8.49 17.46
CA PRO A 215 -16.23 -9.63 17.49
C PRO A 215 -17.69 -9.25 17.82
N GLY A 216 -18.63 -9.83 17.12
CA GLY A 216 -20.07 -9.66 17.38
C GLY A 216 -20.72 -8.46 16.67
N THR A 217 -19.96 -7.54 16.08
CA THR A 217 -20.54 -6.38 15.39
C THR A 217 -21.09 -6.72 14.00
N SER A 218 -22.02 -5.89 13.51
CA SER A 218 -22.51 -6.01 12.12
C SER A 218 -21.44 -5.62 11.10
N ALA A 219 -20.55 -4.69 11.45
CA ALA A 219 -19.43 -4.28 10.63
C ALA A 219 -18.45 -5.44 10.42
N ARG A 220 -18.11 -6.17 11.49
CA ARG A 220 -17.26 -7.38 11.38
C ARG A 220 -17.83 -8.43 10.44
N ARG A 221 -19.15 -8.66 10.46
CA ARG A 221 -19.78 -9.63 9.53
C ARG A 221 -19.57 -9.24 8.06
N LYS A 222 -19.57 -7.93 7.74
CA LYS A 222 -19.23 -7.45 6.39
C LYS A 222 -17.78 -7.71 6.07
N MET A 223 -16.87 -7.51 7.03
CA MET A 223 -15.45 -7.82 6.85
C MET A 223 -15.19 -9.31 6.68
N GLU A 224 -15.91 -10.18 7.39
CA GLU A 224 -15.85 -11.64 7.20
C GLU A 224 -16.25 -12.04 5.78
N ALA A 225 -17.30 -11.44 5.21
CA ALA A 225 -17.71 -11.66 3.82
C ALA A 225 -16.63 -11.14 2.85
N MET A 226 -16.02 -9.98 3.11
CA MET A 226 -14.94 -9.44 2.32
C MET A 226 -13.71 -10.37 2.36
N VAL A 227 -13.27 -10.82 3.54
CA VAL A 227 -12.13 -11.75 3.69
C VAL A 227 -12.43 -13.08 3.01
N PHE A 228 -13.67 -13.57 3.07
CA PHE A 228 -14.09 -14.75 2.32
C PHE A 228 -13.91 -14.53 0.81
N THR A 229 -14.37 -13.42 0.28
CA THR A 229 -14.20 -13.07 -1.14
C THR A 229 -12.72 -12.96 -1.52
N MET A 230 -11.92 -12.27 -0.71
CA MET A 230 -10.47 -12.15 -0.91
C MET A 230 -9.75 -13.50 -0.93
N THR A 231 -10.19 -14.46 -0.12
CA THR A 231 -9.53 -15.76 -0.01
C THR A 231 -10.06 -16.81 -0.98
N LYS A 232 -11.31 -16.71 -1.43
CA LYS A 232 -11.98 -17.78 -2.19
C LYS A 232 -12.28 -17.43 -3.65
N THR A 233 -11.84 -16.26 -4.13
CA THR A 233 -12.04 -15.88 -5.53
C THR A 233 -10.72 -15.62 -6.26
N PRO A 234 -10.70 -15.76 -7.61
CA PRO A 234 -9.53 -15.42 -8.41
C PRO A 234 -9.07 -13.96 -8.25
N LEU A 235 -10.01 -13.04 -7.98
CA LEU A 235 -9.70 -11.63 -7.73
C LEU A 235 -8.82 -11.46 -6.48
N GLY A 236 -9.15 -12.17 -5.40
CA GLY A 236 -8.36 -12.13 -4.18
C GLY A 236 -6.95 -12.70 -4.37
N ARG A 237 -6.79 -13.73 -5.19
CA ARG A 237 -5.46 -14.24 -5.56
C ARG A 237 -4.61 -13.15 -6.23
N LEU A 238 -5.15 -12.47 -7.22
CA LEU A 238 -4.45 -11.41 -7.96
C LEU A 238 -4.17 -10.17 -7.11
N CYS A 239 -5.09 -9.81 -6.21
CA CYS A 239 -4.98 -8.58 -5.42
C CYS A 239 -4.16 -8.77 -4.14
N VAL A 240 -4.20 -9.93 -3.50
CA VAL A 240 -3.58 -10.17 -2.20
C VAL A 240 -2.42 -11.14 -2.29
N SER A 241 -2.63 -12.37 -2.78
CA SER A 241 -1.59 -13.39 -2.81
C SER A 241 -0.43 -13.00 -3.71
N ASP A 242 -0.70 -12.56 -4.94
CA ASP A 242 0.33 -12.13 -5.87
C ASP A 242 1.09 -10.91 -5.31
N HIS A 243 0.37 -9.94 -4.71
CA HIS A 243 1.01 -8.78 -4.09
C HIS A 243 1.92 -9.20 -2.92
N ALA A 244 1.44 -9.98 -1.96
CA ALA A 244 2.20 -10.44 -0.81
C ALA A 244 3.49 -11.16 -1.25
N MET A 245 3.38 -12.08 -2.20
CA MET A 245 4.53 -12.86 -2.70
C MET A 245 5.56 -12.01 -3.47
N HIS A 246 5.12 -10.95 -4.16
CA HIS A 246 6.04 -10.05 -4.87
C HIS A 246 6.58 -8.91 -3.99
N ALA A 247 5.94 -8.60 -2.87
CA ALA A 247 6.29 -7.49 -1.98
C ALA A 247 6.86 -7.94 -0.61
N VAL A 248 7.49 -9.13 -0.51
CA VAL A 248 8.00 -9.69 0.76
C VAL A 248 8.88 -8.69 1.52
N SER A 249 9.76 -7.97 0.83
CA SER A 249 10.64 -6.97 1.49
C SER A 249 9.86 -5.78 2.05
N GLU A 250 8.79 -5.37 1.37
CA GLU A 250 7.89 -4.33 1.87
C GLU A 250 7.12 -4.82 3.09
N MET A 251 6.55 -6.02 3.02
CA MET A 251 5.81 -6.58 4.16
C MET A 251 6.70 -6.76 5.39
N LYS A 252 7.95 -7.19 5.22
CA LYS A 252 8.93 -7.22 6.32
C LYS A 252 9.14 -5.84 6.92
N TYR A 253 9.33 -4.81 6.10
CA TYR A 253 9.50 -3.43 6.57
C TYR A 253 8.29 -2.91 7.36
N LEU A 254 7.08 -3.21 6.87
CA LEU A 254 5.84 -2.83 7.56
C LEU A 254 5.68 -3.58 8.88
N ASP A 255 6.00 -4.87 8.91
CA ASP A 255 6.00 -5.70 10.13
C ASP A 255 6.94 -5.15 11.19
N GLU A 256 8.18 -4.81 10.81
CA GLU A 256 9.17 -4.21 11.71
C GLU A 256 8.69 -2.86 12.27
N ALA A 257 8.07 -2.02 11.45
CA ALA A 257 7.51 -0.74 11.88
C ALA A 257 6.35 -0.92 12.88
N PHE A 258 5.46 -1.89 12.64
CA PHE A 258 4.36 -2.20 13.55
C PHE A 258 4.85 -2.85 14.85
N ASP A 259 5.84 -3.72 14.79
CA ASP A 259 6.45 -4.31 15.98
C ASP A 259 7.16 -3.26 16.86
N ALA A 260 7.75 -2.22 16.24
CA ALA A 260 8.29 -1.08 16.98
C ALA A 260 7.20 -0.31 17.74
N LEU A 261 6.04 -0.04 17.12
CA LEU A 261 4.91 0.59 17.79
C LEU A 261 4.37 -0.29 18.93
N ARG A 262 4.21 -1.59 18.69
CA ARG A 262 3.76 -2.55 19.71
C ARG A 262 4.66 -2.57 20.92
N ARG A 263 5.99 -2.55 20.72
CA ARG A 263 6.95 -2.49 21.83
C ARG A 263 6.88 -1.18 22.63
N GLN A 264 6.58 -0.06 21.97
CA GLN A 264 6.41 1.23 22.63
C GLN A 264 5.15 1.29 23.49
N THR A 265 4.05 0.71 23.02
CA THR A 265 2.78 0.69 23.75
C THR A 265 2.71 -0.39 24.82
N GLY A 266 3.43 -1.51 24.66
CA GLY A 266 3.30 -2.69 25.48
C GLY A 266 1.98 -3.44 25.29
N THR A 267 1.18 -3.11 24.28
CA THR A 267 -0.13 -3.73 24.02
C THR A 267 0.03 -5.21 23.69
N ALA A 268 -0.72 -6.07 24.38
CA ALA A 268 -0.73 -7.49 24.08
C ALA A 268 -1.49 -7.77 22.78
N MET A 269 -0.86 -8.50 21.87
CA MET A 269 -1.41 -8.85 20.55
C MET A 269 -1.24 -10.36 20.29
N PRO A 270 -1.91 -11.23 21.07
CA PRO A 270 -1.66 -12.68 21.02
C PRO A 270 -2.03 -13.33 19.70
N MET A 271 -3.09 -12.87 19.01
CA MET A 271 -3.48 -13.42 17.71
C MET A 271 -2.54 -12.95 16.61
N TRP A 272 -2.11 -11.69 16.65
CA TRP A 272 -1.09 -11.14 15.76
C TRP A 272 0.22 -11.94 15.87
N GLU A 273 0.72 -12.15 17.09
CA GLU A 273 1.94 -12.92 17.33
C GLU A 273 1.78 -14.36 16.86
N LYS A 274 0.64 -14.99 17.13
CA LYS A 274 0.34 -16.33 16.64
C LYS A 274 0.45 -16.43 15.13
N LEU A 275 -0.21 -15.56 14.37
CA LEU A 275 -0.19 -15.59 12.91
C LEU A 275 1.24 -15.32 12.37
N ARG A 276 1.97 -14.40 12.98
CA ARG A 276 3.37 -14.09 12.65
C ARG A 276 4.30 -15.28 12.88
N ASN A 277 4.07 -16.06 13.94
CA ASN A 277 4.87 -17.25 14.27
C ASN A 277 4.51 -18.48 13.42
N GLU A 278 3.30 -18.53 12.86
CA GLU A 278 2.86 -19.62 11.98
C GLU A 278 3.38 -19.50 10.55
N MET A 279 3.84 -18.33 10.12
CA MET A 279 4.41 -18.16 8.79
C MET A 279 5.90 -18.51 8.74
N PRO A 280 6.46 -18.82 7.54
CA PRO A 280 7.91 -18.94 7.35
C PRO A 280 8.64 -17.64 7.75
N SER A 281 9.89 -17.77 8.23
CA SER A 281 10.69 -16.59 8.59
C SER A 281 10.86 -15.65 7.38
N TRP A 282 11.01 -14.36 7.66
CA TRP A 282 11.24 -13.34 6.61
C TRP A 282 12.44 -13.66 5.73
N ASP A 283 13.51 -14.21 6.32
CA ASP A 283 14.72 -14.58 5.58
C ASP A 283 14.45 -15.76 4.64
N SER A 284 13.70 -16.77 5.07
CA SER A 284 13.28 -17.89 4.23
C SER A 284 12.42 -17.42 3.05
N LEU A 285 11.45 -16.52 3.30
CA LEU A 285 10.61 -15.94 2.25
C LEU A 285 11.41 -15.14 1.23
N GLN A 286 12.42 -14.39 1.66
CA GLN A 286 13.30 -13.62 0.77
C GLN A 286 14.24 -14.52 -0.06
N GLN A 287 14.76 -15.60 0.53
CA GLN A 287 15.59 -16.59 -0.18
C GLN A 287 14.79 -17.31 -1.28
N ASN A 288 13.60 -17.79 -0.94
CA ASN A 288 12.72 -18.46 -1.92
C ASN A 288 12.38 -17.56 -3.10
N ARG A 289 12.19 -16.24 -2.86
CA ARG A 289 11.97 -15.26 -3.93
C ARG A 289 13.19 -15.06 -4.84
N LYS A 290 14.41 -15.11 -4.29
CA LYS A 290 15.64 -15.00 -5.10
C LYS A 290 15.83 -16.22 -5.98
N ALA A 291 15.49 -17.40 -5.49
CA ALA A 291 15.57 -18.65 -6.24
C ALA A 291 14.51 -18.78 -7.36
N ALA A 292 13.40 -18.04 -7.25
CA ALA A 292 12.31 -18.05 -8.24
C ALA A 292 12.45 -16.99 -9.36
N LYS A 293 13.48 -16.13 -9.30
CA LYS A 293 13.85 -15.14 -10.33
C LYS A 293 14.96 -15.66 -11.23
#